data_caa3a3d962275591d08bbddef310201e
#
_entry.id   caa3a3d962275591d08bbddef310201e
#
_cell.length_a   1.000
_cell.length_b   1.000
_cell.length_c   1.000
_cell.angle_alpha   90.00
_cell.angle_beta   90.00
_cell.angle_gamma   90.00
#
_symmetry.space_group_name_H-M   'P 1'
#
loop_
_entity.id
_entity.type
_entity.pdbx_description
1 polymer ?
#
loop_
_entity_poly.entity_id
_entity_poly.type
_entity_poly.pdbx_seq_one_letter_code
_entity_poly.pdbx_strand_id
1 'polypeptide(L)'
;MLVTMNDVLPQAKKGHYAVGLFNAVTLELAQGIIAAAEETGSPVIFGTAEVLLPYNSLEDLAMILIPMAKRAKVPVVVHLDHGLHKETCLKALKLGFSSIMYDCSTDTYENNCARVKEMADIAHSYGASIEGEIGHVGGAEGAATAEQQDDAAKFYTTPEEAKDFVERTGVDALAIAVGTAHGAYKLPPKLDFDRIHKIANTVSTPLVLHGGSGLTDEDFRKCIEMGISKVNIFTDINIAAVSAALAHFTDMGKGIIDLLPSIRDAIKVSVTEKMQLFGCCGKAGIAAVGMPDEAMIRRIVEEVLRNRRQ
;
A
#
# COMPACT_ATOMS: atom_id res chain seq x y z
N MET A 1 -14.79 -2.26 -2.81
CA MET A 1 -14.67 -2.05 -4.28
C MET A 1 -13.21 -2.20 -4.67
N LEU A 2 -12.88 -3.14 -5.57
CA LEU A 2 -11.52 -3.26 -6.10
C LEU A 2 -11.23 -2.09 -7.05
N VAL A 3 -10.17 -1.34 -6.77
CA VAL A 3 -9.73 -0.14 -7.52
C VAL A 3 -8.21 -0.15 -7.71
N THR A 4 -7.68 0.79 -8.50
CA THR A 4 -6.24 1.01 -8.69
C THR A 4 -5.70 2.10 -7.75
N MET A 5 -4.39 2.30 -7.67
CA MET A 5 -3.82 3.44 -6.94
C MET A 5 -4.22 4.78 -7.57
N ASN A 6 -4.46 4.83 -8.87
CA ASN A 6 -4.89 6.03 -9.58
C ASN A 6 -6.28 6.53 -9.14
N ASP A 7 -7.10 5.65 -8.55
CA ASP A 7 -8.42 6.01 -8.02
C ASP A 7 -8.34 6.66 -6.62
N VAL A 8 -7.28 6.41 -5.86
CA VAL A 8 -7.21 6.82 -4.44
C VAL A 8 -6.06 7.77 -4.13
N LEU A 9 -4.85 7.60 -4.71
CA LEU A 9 -3.68 8.39 -4.33
C LEU A 9 -3.69 9.85 -4.83
N PRO A 10 -4.21 10.20 -6.02
CA PRO A 10 -4.33 11.60 -6.43
C PRO A 10 -5.21 12.42 -5.49
N GLN A 11 -6.27 11.77 -4.95
CA GLN A 11 -7.13 12.41 -3.96
C GLN A 11 -6.44 12.57 -2.60
N ALA A 12 -5.62 11.56 -2.21
CA ALA A 12 -4.81 11.64 -1.01
C ALA A 12 -3.81 12.79 -1.09
N LYS A 13 -3.07 12.91 -2.20
CA LYS A 13 -2.14 14.03 -2.45
C LYS A 13 -2.84 15.38 -2.37
N LYS A 14 -3.96 15.54 -3.07
CA LYS A 14 -4.73 16.80 -3.09
C LYS A 14 -5.32 17.14 -1.71
N GLY A 15 -5.72 16.12 -0.95
CA GLY A 15 -6.39 16.26 0.34
C GLY A 15 -5.44 16.30 1.53
N HIS A 16 -4.11 16.22 1.31
CA HIS A 16 -3.08 16.17 2.36
C HIS A 16 -3.37 15.10 3.42
N TYR A 17 -3.67 13.87 2.95
CA TYR A 17 -3.76 12.68 3.77
C TYR A 17 -3.01 11.52 3.10
N ALA A 18 -2.76 10.43 3.80
CA ALA A 18 -2.15 9.26 3.20
C ALA A 18 -3.08 8.04 3.26
N VAL A 19 -3.00 7.18 2.23
CA VAL A 19 -3.64 5.87 2.22
C VAL A 19 -2.63 4.84 2.77
N GLY A 20 -3.07 4.06 3.77
CA GLY A 20 -2.23 3.00 4.33
C GLY A 20 -2.19 1.78 3.42
N LEU A 21 -0.99 1.29 3.12
CA LEU A 21 -0.76 -0.07 2.68
C LEU A 21 -0.47 -0.92 3.90
N PHE A 22 -1.21 -2.02 4.05
CA PHE A 22 -0.99 -3.01 5.09
C PHE A 22 -0.76 -4.39 4.45
N ASN A 23 0.37 -5.04 4.76
CA ASN A 23 0.70 -6.34 4.18
C ASN A 23 -0.23 -7.43 4.74
N ALA A 24 -1.08 -7.97 3.87
CA ALA A 24 -2.16 -8.90 4.17
C ALA A 24 -1.79 -10.33 3.72
N VAL A 25 -0.84 -10.94 4.43
CA VAL A 25 -0.29 -12.27 4.07
C VAL A 25 -1.03 -13.45 4.71
N THR A 26 -2.10 -13.20 5.48
CA THR A 26 -3.01 -14.21 6.01
C THR A 26 -4.46 -13.73 5.92
N LEU A 27 -5.41 -14.66 6.06
CA LEU A 27 -6.83 -14.33 6.10
C LEU A 27 -7.18 -13.39 7.26
N GLU A 28 -6.58 -13.60 8.43
CA GLU A 28 -6.84 -12.81 9.64
C GLU A 28 -6.34 -11.38 9.48
N LEU A 29 -5.16 -11.18 8.89
CA LEU A 29 -4.65 -9.86 8.54
C LEU A 29 -5.60 -9.15 7.57
N ALA A 30 -5.99 -9.82 6.49
CA ALA A 30 -6.92 -9.25 5.52
C ALA A 30 -8.28 -8.89 6.15
N GLN A 31 -8.82 -9.75 7.03
CA GLN A 31 -10.08 -9.50 7.72
C GLN A 31 -10.00 -8.32 8.70
N GLY A 32 -8.92 -8.21 9.46
CA GLY A 32 -8.72 -7.08 10.38
C GLY A 32 -8.56 -5.75 9.63
N ILE A 33 -7.77 -5.74 8.56
CA ILE A 33 -7.56 -4.57 7.72
C ILE A 33 -8.86 -4.08 7.08
N ILE A 34 -9.63 -4.98 6.45
CA ILE A 34 -10.87 -4.58 5.78
C ILE A 34 -11.94 -4.12 6.78
N ALA A 35 -12.01 -4.75 7.96
CA ALA A 35 -12.93 -4.34 9.01
C ALA A 35 -12.63 -2.91 9.51
N ALA A 36 -11.36 -2.57 9.69
CA ALA A 36 -10.93 -1.21 10.04
C ALA A 36 -11.30 -0.20 8.94
N ALA A 37 -11.02 -0.55 7.68
CA ALA A 37 -11.29 0.32 6.54
C ALA A 37 -12.80 0.60 6.37
N GLU A 38 -13.65 -0.43 6.49
CA GLU A 38 -15.11 -0.28 6.39
C GLU A 38 -15.70 0.49 7.58
N GLU A 39 -15.19 0.27 8.80
CA GLU A 39 -15.66 0.98 10.00
C GLU A 39 -15.30 2.46 9.97
N THR A 40 -14.10 2.79 9.49
CA THR A 40 -13.64 4.18 9.42
C THR A 40 -14.06 4.89 8.13
N GLY A 41 -14.63 4.17 7.15
CA GLY A 41 -14.92 4.71 5.82
C GLY A 41 -13.67 5.17 5.09
N SER A 42 -12.57 4.40 5.18
CA SER A 42 -11.26 4.74 4.63
C SER A 42 -10.95 3.96 3.34
N PRO A 43 -10.31 4.55 2.32
CA PRO A 43 -9.64 3.79 1.30
C PRO A 43 -8.46 3.03 1.90
N VAL A 44 -8.12 1.85 1.34
CA VAL A 44 -7.03 1.01 1.87
C VAL A 44 -6.32 0.26 0.75
N ILE A 45 -5.05 -0.09 0.97
CA ILE A 45 -4.26 -0.92 0.08
C ILE A 45 -3.90 -2.21 0.81
N PHE A 46 -4.35 -3.37 0.29
CA PHE A 46 -3.81 -4.67 0.66
C PHE A 46 -2.46 -4.85 -0.01
N GLY A 47 -1.40 -4.92 0.77
CA GLY A 47 -0.06 -5.25 0.31
C GLY A 47 0.23 -6.74 0.40
N THR A 48 1.13 -7.20 -0.44
CA THR A 48 1.75 -8.53 -0.36
C THR A 48 3.18 -8.41 -0.90
N ALA A 49 4.17 -8.38 -0.01
CA ALA A 49 5.56 -8.26 -0.42
C ALA A 49 6.09 -9.62 -0.95
N GLU A 50 6.88 -9.60 -2.02
CA GLU A 50 7.41 -10.83 -2.62
C GLU A 50 8.22 -11.66 -1.63
N VAL A 51 8.98 -11.03 -0.74
CA VAL A 51 9.77 -11.72 0.32
C VAL A 51 8.89 -12.48 1.32
N LEU A 52 7.60 -12.20 1.40
CA LEU A 52 6.65 -12.88 2.28
C LEU A 52 5.93 -14.05 1.60
N LEU A 53 6.11 -14.26 0.30
CA LEU A 53 5.47 -15.36 -0.46
C LEU A 53 5.87 -16.78 -0.01
N PRO A 54 7.01 -17.03 0.66
CA PRO A 54 7.26 -18.33 1.29
C PRO A 54 6.25 -18.72 2.37
N TYR A 55 5.53 -17.76 2.96
CA TYR A 55 4.50 -18.03 3.97
C TYR A 55 3.13 -18.38 3.36
N ASN A 56 2.79 -17.75 2.23
CA ASN A 56 1.57 -18.02 1.46
C ASN A 56 1.82 -17.71 -0.01
N SER A 57 1.39 -18.60 -0.91
CA SER A 57 1.58 -18.40 -2.34
C SER A 57 0.80 -17.18 -2.86
N LEU A 58 1.30 -16.57 -3.93
CA LEU A 58 0.63 -15.42 -4.56
C LEU A 58 -0.77 -15.79 -5.08
N GLU A 59 -0.97 -17.05 -5.51
CA GLU A 59 -2.25 -17.60 -5.94
C GLU A 59 -3.25 -17.67 -4.78
N ASP A 60 -2.83 -18.19 -3.63
CA ASP A 60 -3.70 -18.30 -2.44
C ASP A 60 -4.09 -16.91 -1.93
N LEU A 61 -3.14 -15.97 -1.91
CA LEU A 61 -3.40 -14.59 -1.53
C LEU A 61 -4.35 -13.90 -2.53
N ALA A 62 -4.19 -14.13 -3.82
CA ALA A 62 -5.12 -13.61 -4.84
C ALA A 62 -6.55 -14.12 -4.63
N MET A 63 -6.71 -15.42 -4.29
CA MET A 63 -8.03 -16.01 -4.02
C MET A 63 -8.70 -15.42 -2.75
N ILE A 64 -7.93 -14.90 -1.82
CA ILE A 64 -8.45 -14.26 -0.60
C ILE A 64 -8.69 -12.76 -0.83
N LEU A 65 -7.67 -12.04 -1.29
CA LEU A 65 -7.65 -10.57 -1.29
C LEU A 65 -8.55 -9.98 -2.38
N ILE A 66 -8.52 -10.53 -3.60
CA ILE A 66 -9.29 -9.98 -4.73
C ILE A 66 -10.80 -10.10 -4.53
N PRO A 67 -11.37 -11.26 -4.15
CA PRO A 67 -12.79 -11.34 -3.83
C PRO A 67 -13.19 -10.47 -2.63
N MET A 68 -12.31 -10.34 -1.63
CA MET A 68 -12.56 -9.47 -0.47
C MET A 68 -12.59 -8.00 -0.89
N ALA A 69 -11.64 -7.54 -1.69
CA ALA A 69 -11.62 -6.19 -2.24
C ALA A 69 -12.84 -5.89 -3.11
N LYS A 70 -13.26 -6.85 -3.98
CA LYS A 70 -14.43 -6.66 -4.85
C LYS A 70 -15.74 -6.45 -4.07
N ARG A 71 -15.94 -7.15 -2.93
CA ARG A 71 -17.16 -7.02 -2.11
C ARG A 71 -17.09 -5.93 -1.05
N ALA A 72 -15.91 -5.32 -0.82
CA ALA A 72 -15.73 -4.26 0.15
C ALA A 72 -16.61 -3.04 -0.15
N LYS A 73 -17.08 -2.36 0.90
CA LYS A 73 -17.88 -1.13 0.83
C LYS A 73 -17.05 0.13 0.60
N VAL A 74 -15.74 0.01 0.76
CA VAL A 74 -14.75 1.08 0.57
C VAL A 74 -13.84 0.75 -0.61
N PRO A 75 -13.12 1.74 -1.20
CA PRO A 75 -12.09 1.49 -2.19
C PRO A 75 -10.94 0.67 -1.61
N VAL A 76 -10.57 -0.42 -2.29
CA VAL A 76 -9.49 -1.31 -1.92
C VAL A 76 -8.60 -1.58 -3.12
N VAL A 77 -7.32 -1.26 -3.00
CA VAL A 77 -6.29 -1.65 -3.96
C VAL A 77 -5.69 -2.99 -3.51
N VAL A 78 -5.44 -3.90 -4.45
CA VAL A 78 -4.67 -5.13 -4.18
C VAL A 78 -3.33 -4.99 -4.89
N HIS A 79 -2.25 -4.91 -4.11
CA HIS A 79 -0.94 -4.48 -4.54
C HIS A 79 0.14 -5.52 -4.24
N LEU A 80 0.95 -5.87 -5.26
CA LEU A 80 2.22 -6.57 -5.04
C LEU A 80 3.25 -5.54 -4.56
N ASP A 81 3.66 -5.66 -3.30
CA ASP A 81 4.64 -4.81 -2.65
C ASP A 81 6.04 -5.40 -2.86
N HIS A 82 7.03 -4.58 -3.19
CA HIS A 82 8.40 -5.01 -3.49
C HIS A 82 8.48 -6.27 -4.37
N GLY A 83 7.94 -6.20 -5.58
CA GLY A 83 8.16 -7.24 -6.60
C GLY A 83 9.61 -7.17 -7.10
N LEU A 84 10.43 -8.14 -6.70
CA LEU A 84 11.86 -8.18 -7.02
C LEU A 84 12.13 -8.82 -8.37
N HIS A 85 11.23 -9.73 -8.80
CA HIS A 85 11.37 -10.49 -10.03
C HIS A 85 10.25 -10.14 -11.03
N LYS A 86 10.64 -9.95 -12.28
CA LYS A 86 9.69 -9.65 -13.37
C LYS A 86 8.58 -10.71 -13.47
N GLU A 87 8.94 -11.97 -13.27
CA GLU A 87 8.01 -13.10 -13.31
C GLU A 87 6.94 -13.01 -12.24
N THR A 88 7.29 -12.58 -11.03
CA THR A 88 6.35 -12.38 -9.91
C THR A 88 5.40 -11.22 -10.22
N CYS A 89 5.91 -10.11 -10.74
CA CYS A 89 5.09 -8.97 -11.18
C CYS A 89 4.07 -9.38 -12.26
N LEU A 90 4.53 -10.11 -13.30
CA LEU A 90 3.65 -10.61 -14.36
C LEU A 90 2.61 -11.60 -13.83
N LYS A 91 2.99 -12.43 -12.85
CA LYS A 91 2.09 -13.38 -12.21
C LYS A 91 0.99 -12.65 -11.42
N ALA A 92 1.35 -11.62 -10.63
CA ALA A 92 0.40 -10.78 -9.91
C ALA A 92 -0.63 -10.14 -10.85
N LEU A 93 -0.16 -9.54 -11.95
CA LEU A 93 -1.05 -8.94 -12.96
C LEU A 93 -2.01 -9.98 -13.57
N LYS A 94 -1.52 -11.17 -13.94
CA LYS A 94 -2.35 -12.27 -14.47
C LYS A 94 -3.38 -12.78 -13.46
N LEU A 95 -3.07 -12.75 -12.17
CA LEU A 95 -3.99 -13.14 -11.10
C LEU A 95 -5.05 -12.07 -10.82
N GLY A 96 -4.89 -10.83 -11.34
CA GLY A 96 -5.85 -9.75 -11.20
C GLY A 96 -5.54 -8.77 -10.06
N PHE A 97 -4.29 -8.69 -9.63
CA PHE A 97 -3.84 -7.59 -8.77
C PHE A 97 -4.08 -6.27 -9.50
N SER A 98 -4.66 -5.29 -8.82
CA SER A 98 -4.96 -3.98 -9.40
C SER A 98 -3.79 -3.00 -9.35
N SER A 99 -2.69 -3.42 -8.71
CA SER A 99 -1.47 -2.64 -8.57
C SER A 99 -0.26 -3.54 -8.33
N ILE A 100 0.89 -3.12 -8.80
CA ILE A 100 2.18 -3.76 -8.50
C ILE A 100 3.24 -2.71 -8.22
N MET A 101 4.28 -3.08 -7.46
CA MET A 101 5.56 -2.40 -7.43
C MET A 101 6.59 -3.29 -8.12
N TYR A 102 7.40 -2.72 -9.01
CA TYR A 102 8.60 -3.39 -9.53
C TYR A 102 9.82 -2.70 -8.95
N ASP A 103 10.40 -3.34 -7.94
CA ASP A 103 11.53 -2.78 -7.19
C ASP A 103 12.85 -3.15 -7.86
N CYS A 104 13.43 -2.16 -8.52
CA CYS A 104 14.76 -2.20 -9.11
C CYS A 104 15.71 -1.18 -8.44
N SER A 105 15.40 -0.70 -7.23
CA SER A 105 16.14 0.35 -6.52
C SER A 105 17.58 -0.02 -6.19
N THR A 106 17.88 -1.32 -6.14
CA THR A 106 19.25 -1.84 -5.92
C THR A 106 20.08 -1.94 -7.20
N ASP A 107 19.48 -1.74 -8.38
CA ASP A 107 20.19 -1.73 -9.67
C ASP A 107 20.78 -0.33 -9.95
N THR A 108 21.49 -0.18 -11.07
CA THR A 108 21.90 1.15 -11.53
C THR A 108 20.67 1.98 -11.90
N TYR A 109 20.74 3.31 -11.75
CA TYR A 109 19.62 4.20 -12.05
C TYR A 109 19.08 4.00 -13.47
N GLU A 110 19.96 3.85 -14.47
CA GLU A 110 19.56 3.62 -15.86
C GLU A 110 18.83 2.28 -16.06
N ASN A 111 19.30 1.22 -15.42
CA ASN A 111 18.63 -0.09 -15.47
C ASN A 111 17.29 -0.02 -14.74
N ASN A 112 17.21 0.63 -13.59
CA ASN A 112 15.96 0.84 -12.86
C ASN A 112 14.93 1.54 -13.77
N CYS A 113 15.30 2.68 -14.38
CA CYS A 113 14.42 3.38 -15.32
C CYS A 113 13.95 2.48 -16.47
N ALA A 114 14.87 1.74 -17.11
CA ALA A 114 14.53 0.92 -18.28
C ALA A 114 13.59 -0.24 -17.90
N ARG A 115 13.89 -0.94 -16.80
CA ARG A 115 13.10 -2.09 -16.33
C ARG A 115 11.72 -1.68 -15.82
N VAL A 116 11.65 -0.60 -15.04
CA VAL A 116 10.39 -0.08 -14.51
C VAL A 116 9.53 0.49 -15.63
N LYS A 117 10.11 1.17 -16.64
CA LYS A 117 9.37 1.62 -17.82
C LYS A 117 8.71 0.46 -18.56
N GLU A 118 9.47 -0.61 -18.84
CA GLU A 118 8.91 -1.81 -19.49
C GLU A 118 7.74 -2.38 -18.67
N MET A 119 7.91 -2.49 -17.36
CA MET A 119 6.87 -3.04 -16.50
C MET A 119 5.66 -2.11 -16.37
N ALA A 120 5.86 -0.79 -16.42
CA ALA A 120 4.78 0.19 -16.41
C ALA A 120 3.88 0.04 -17.64
N ASP A 121 4.46 -0.09 -18.83
CA ASP A 121 3.68 -0.33 -20.05
C ASP A 121 2.88 -1.64 -19.97
N ILE A 122 3.47 -2.68 -19.36
CA ILE A 122 2.79 -3.95 -19.16
C ILE A 122 1.66 -3.77 -18.13
N ALA A 123 1.91 -3.21 -16.94
CA ALA A 123 0.90 -3.01 -15.90
C ALA A 123 -0.30 -2.21 -16.41
N HIS A 124 -0.04 -1.11 -17.13
CA HIS A 124 -1.08 -0.30 -17.74
C HIS A 124 -1.88 -1.08 -18.79
N SER A 125 -1.27 -2.00 -19.54
CA SER A 125 -1.98 -2.86 -20.48
C SER A 125 -2.97 -3.83 -19.81
N TYR A 126 -2.72 -4.16 -18.52
CA TYR A 126 -3.63 -4.94 -17.68
C TYR A 126 -4.68 -4.06 -16.96
N GLY A 127 -4.62 -2.73 -17.10
CA GLY A 127 -5.46 -1.80 -16.34
C GLY A 127 -5.07 -1.68 -14.88
N ALA A 128 -3.84 -2.09 -14.52
CA ALA A 128 -3.28 -1.99 -13.19
C ALA A 128 -2.38 -0.75 -13.07
N SER A 129 -2.25 -0.21 -11.85
CA SER A 129 -1.28 0.83 -11.54
C SER A 129 0.07 0.24 -11.16
N ILE A 130 1.13 1.06 -11.26
CA ILE A 130 2.49 0.65 -10.91
C ILE A 130 3.17 1.67 -10.01
N GLU A 131 3.93 1.16 -9.03
CA GLU A 131 4.85 1.90 -8.18
C GLU A 131 6.29 1.59 -8.56
N GLY A 132 7.15 2.60 -8.53
CA GLY A 132 8.60 2.45 -8.63
C GLY A 132 9.28 3.07 -7.43
N GLU A 133 10.56 2.72 -7.21
CA GLU A 133 11.38 3.26 -6.13
C GLU A 133 12.69 3.81 -6.67
N ILE A 134 13.11 4.95 -6.14
CA ILE A 134 14.44 5.53 -6.36
C ILE A 134 15.08 5.98 -5.05
N GLY A 135 16.40 5.98 -5.04
CA GLY A 135 17.16 5.88 -3.81
C GLY A 135 17.09 4.45 -3.31
N HIS A 136 17.40 4.19 -2.07
CA HIS A 136 17.27 2.86 -1.49
C HIS A 136 16.80 2.94 -0.04
N VAL A 137 15.64 2.31 0.23
CA VAL A 137 15.14 2.12 1.60
C VAL A 137 15.79 0.85 2.14
N GLY A 138 16.64 0.99 3.16
CA GLY A 138 17.42 -0.13 3.70
C GLY A 138 16.55 -1.20 4.39
N GLY A 139 17.12 -2.41 4.54
CA GLY A 139 16.46 -3.55 5.17
C GLY A 139 15.50 -4.30 4.25
N ALA A 140 14.96 -5.41 4.75
CA ALA A 140 13.95 -6.20 4.04
C ALA A 140 12.58 -6.06 4.73
N GLU A 141 11.50 -6.02 3.96
CA GLU A 141 10.14 -6.03 4.49
C GLU A 141 9.93 -7.26 5.39
N GLY A 142 9.37 -7.07 6.58
CA GLY A 142 9.23 -8.13 7.58
C GLY A 142 10.48 -8.41 8.41
N ALA A 143 11.59 -7.68 8.22
CA ALA A 143 12.77 -7.80 9.05
C ALA A 143 12.47 -7.46 10.53
N ALA A 144 13.05 -8.21 11.45
CA ALA A 144 12.85 -7.99 12.89
C ALA A 144 13.45 -6.67 13.38
N THR A 145 14.50 -6.18 12.72
CA THR A 145 15.19 -4.93 13.06
C THR A 145 15.61 -4.19 11.81
N ALA A 146 15.48 -2.85 11.84
CA ALA A 146 15.99 -1.99 10.79
C ALA A 146 17.51 -1.98 10.77
N GLU A 147 18.10 -2.18 9.59
CA GLU A 147 19.52 -1.98 9.38
C GLU A 147 19.78 -0.48 9.15
N GLN A 148 20.53 0.15 10.09
CA GLN A 148 21.01 1.51 9.89
C GLN A 148 22.28 1.47 9.05
N GLN A 149 22.23 2.13 7.88
CA GLN A 149 23.41 2.29 7.03
C GLN A 149 24.23 3.49 7.47
N ASP A 150 25.53 3.28 7.67
CA ASP A 150 26.48 4.38 7.73
C ASP A 150 26.47 5.11 6.37
N ASP A 151 26.30 6.44 6.37
CA ASP A 151 26.13 7.26 5.14
C ASP A 151 24.77 7.11 4.40
N ALA A 152 23.69 6.81 5.08
CA ALA A 152 22.34 6.68 4.48
C ALA A 152 21.96 7.87 3.56
N ALA A 153 22.46 9.07 3.84
CA ALA A 153 22.17 10.26 3.03
C ALA A 153 22.63 10.17 1.56
N LYS A 154 23.57 9.29 1.22
CA LYS A 154 24.02 9.06 -0.16
C LYS A 154 22.99 8.34 -1.02
N PHE A 155 22.04 7.66 -0.37
CA PHE A 155 20.99 6.91 -1.04
C PHE A 155 19.65 7.66 -1.06
N TYR A 156 19.62 8.89 -0.53
CA TYR A 156 18.40 9.68 -0.52
C TYR A 156 18.04 10.18 -1.92
N THR A 157 16.77 10.05 -2.24
CA THR A 157 16.19 10.54 -3.49
C THR A 157 16.37 12.06 -3.64
N THR A 158 16.81 12.53 -4.80
CA THR A 158 16.84 13.96 -5.12
C THR A 158 15.60 14.39 -5.91
N PRO A 159 15.19 15.69 -5.86
CA PRO A 159 14.07 16.19 -6.67
C PRO A 159 14.27 16.00 -8.17
N GLU A 160 15.51 16.17 -8.64
CA GLU A 160 15.90 16.04 -10.05
C GLU A 160 15.77 14.58 -10.51
N GLU A 161 16.27 13.62 -9.74
CA GLU A 161 16.11 12.18 -10.01
C GLU A 161 14.64 11.77 -9.98
N ALA A 162 13.85 12.27 -9.01
CA ALA A 162 12.43 11.99 -8.93
C ALA A 162 11.69 12.44 -10.19
N LYS A 163 11.98 13.64 -10.69
CA LYS A 163 11.39 14.17 -11.91
C LYS A 163 11.76 13.34 -13.13
N ASP A 164 13.06 13.12 -13.35
CA ASP A 164 13.55 12.34 -14.49
C ASP A 164 12.97 10.92 -14.49
N PHE A 165 12.96 10.26 -13.33
CA PHE A 165 12.43 8.91 -13.20
C PHE A 165 10.94 8.83 -13.56
N VAL A 166 10.10 9.71 -13.03
CA VAL A 166 8.67 9.74 -13.31
C VAL A 166 8.40 10.02 -14.79
N GLU A 167 9.12 10.99 -15.39
CA GLU A 167 8.95 11.34 -16.80
C GLU A 167 9.37 10.19 -17.73
N ARG A 168 10.42 9.43 -17.37
CA ARG A 168 10.92 8.30 -18.16
C ARG A 168 10.11 7.03 -17.99
N THR A 169 9.65 6.75 -16.80
CA THR A 169 9.00 5.47 -16.49
C THR A 169 7.48 5.50 -16.58
N GLY A 170 6.87 6.63 -16.26
CA GLY A 170 5.42 6.77 -16.23
C GLY A 170 4.76 6.04 -15.06
N VAL A 171 5.46 5.87 -13.94
CA VAL A 171 4.88 5.25 -12.72
C VAL A 171 3.74 6.08 -12.13
N ASP A 172 2.77 5.40 -11.54
CA ASP A 172 1.58 6.00 -10.92
C ASP A 172 1.81 6.44 -9.47
N ALA A 173 2.83 5.88 -8.82
CA ALA A 173 3.29 6.25 -7.49
C ALA A 173 4.81 6.10 -7.40
N LEU A 174 5.47 6.93 -6.60
CA LEU A 174 6.92 6.96 -6.45
C LEU A 174 7.32 6.81 -4.98
N ALA A 175 7.97 5.70 -4.65
CA ALA A 175 8.63 5.50 -3.37
C ALA A 175 9.98 6.24 -3.35
N ILE A 176 10.22 6.97 -2.26
CA ILE A 176 11.38 7.83 -2.09
C ILE A 176 12.16 7.47 -0.83
N ALA A 177 13.48 7.44 -0.93
CA ALA A 177 14.38 7.26 0.20
C ALA A 177 14.65 8.61 0.88
N VAL A 178 14.22 8.74 2.12
CA VAL A 178 14.28 9.99 2.91
C VAL A 178 14.71 9.77 4.36
N GLY A 179 15.31 8.62 4.66
CA GLY A 179 15.86 8.28 5.98
C GLY A 179 15.09 7.21 6.74
N THR A 180 14.12 6.55 6.12
CA THR A 180 13.45 5.36 6.65
C THR A 180 14.20 4.08 6.29
N ALA A 181 13.89 2.99 7.01
CA ALA A 181 14.32 1.63 6.72
C ALA A 181 13.25 0.62 7.15
N HIS A 182 13.24 -0.57 6.54
CA HIS A 182 12.31 -1.64 6.91
C HIS A 182 12.71 -2.31 8.23
N GLY A 183 11.69 -2.72 9.01
CA GLY A 183 11.87 -3.39 10.32
C GLY A 183 11.77 -2.44 11.51
N ALA A 184 11.95 -2.99 12.72
CA ALA A 184 11.90 -2.19 13.95
C ALA A 184 13.19 -1.36 14.14
N TYR A 185 13.05 -0.07 14.35
CA TYR A 185 14.17 0.84 14.54
C TYR A 185 14.86 0.59 15.88
N LYS A 186 16.18 0.48 15.88
CA LYS A 186 17.02 0.48 17.10
C LYS A 186 17.24 1.88 17.68
N LEU A 187 17.33 2.87 16.80
CA LEU A 187 17.44 4.29 17.11
C LEU A 187 16.45 5.06 16.24
N PRO A 188 15.89 6.19 16.71
CA PRO A 188 14.98 7.00 15.92
C PRO A 188 15.60 7.35 14.56
N PRO A 189 14.90 7.16 13.43
CA PRO A 189 15.39 7.53 12.11
C PRO A 189 15.48 9.05 11.99
N LYS A 190 16.41 9.51 11.16
CA LYS A 190 16.54 10.95 10.85
C LYS A 190 15.89 11.23 9.50
N LEU A 191 14.63 11.63 9.53
CA LEU A 191 13.86 11.95 8.32
C LEU A 191 14.22 13.32 7.74
N ASP A 192 14.35 13.38 6.42
CA ASP A 192 14.59 14.64 5.67
C ASP A 192 13.24 15.20 5.13
N PHE A 193 12.51 15.89 5.98
CA PHE A 193 11.21 16.47 5.65
C PHE A 193 11.28 17.54 4.56
N ASP A 194 12.34 18.34 4.54
CA ASP A 194 12.55 19.37 3.51
C ASP A 194 12.73 18.75 2.12
N ARG A 195 13.37 17.57 2.07
CA ARG A 195 13.53 16.79 0.85
C ARG A 195 12.18 16.26 0.36
N ILE A 196 11.35 15.69 1.24
CA ILE A 196 9.99 15.26 0.91
C ILE A 196 9.22 16.41 0.27
N HIS A 197 9.23 17.58 0.89
CA HIS A 197 8.53 18.76 0.40
C HIS A 197 9.03 19.24 -0.97
N LYS A 198 10.35 19.26 -1.18
CA LYS A 198 10.94 19.62 -2.47
C LYS A 198 10.51 18.63 -3.56
N ILE A 199 10.58 17.32 -3.31
CA ILE A 199 10.16 16.30 -4.27
C ILE A 199 8.67 16.42 -4.57
N ALA A 200 7.81 16.57 -3.54
CA ALA A 200 6.37 16.71 -3.69
C ALA A 200 5.95 17.90 -4.55
N ASN A 201 6.73 18.98 -4.53
CA ASN A 201 6.52 20.16 -5.37
C ASN A 201 7.12 20.02 -6.78
N THR A 202 8.01 19.05 -6.99
CA THR A 202 8.69 18.85 -8.28
C THR A 202 7.91 17.87 -9.17
N VAL A 203 7.26 16.84 -8.58
CA VAL A 203 6.51 15.83 -9.34
C VAL A 203 5.03 15.86 -9.00
N SER A 204 4.17 15.61 -10.01
CA SER A 204 2.72 15.46 -9.80
C SER A 204 2.36 14.08 -9.25
N THR A 205 3.20 13.08 -9.47
CA THR A 205 3.03 11.70 -9.00
C THR A 205 2.94 11.64 -7.48
N PRO A 206 1.97 10.89 -6.90
CA PRO A 206 1.88 10.66 -5.46
C PRO A 206 3.15 10.01 -4.90
N LEU A 207 3.61 10.51 -3.74
CA LEU A 207 4.80 10.00 -3.06
C LEU A 207 4.46 8.93 -2.04
N VAL A 208 5.34 7.95 -1.93
CA VAL A 208 5.20 6.80 -1.02
C VAL A 208 6.33 6.79 0.00
N LEU A 209 5.98 6.48 1.25
CA LEU A 209 6.92 6.26 2.34
C LEU A 209 6.94 4.77 2.69
N HIS A 210 8.09 4.11 2.46
CA HIS A 210 8.39 2.76 2.93
C HIS A 210 9.04 2.79 4.31
N GLY A 211 9.10 1.65 5.00
CA GLY A 211 9.70 1.56 6.33
C GLY A 211 8.98 2.40 7.40
N GLY A 212 7.66 2.52 7.30
CA GLY A 212 6.87 3.33 8.23
C GLY A 212 6.71 2.75 9.62
N SER A 213 6.82 1.43 9.79
CA SER A 213 6.63 0.78 11.10
C SER A 213 7.67 1.25 12.11
N GLY A 214 7.20 1.73 13.29
CA GLY A 214 8.07 2.23 14.34
C GLY A 214 8.43 3.73 14.27
N LEU A 215 7.91 4.47 13.30
CA LEU A 215 7.94 5.94 13.31
C LEU A 215 6.99 6.49 14.39
N THR A 216 7.31 7.70 14.88
CA THR A 216 6.42 8.41 15.79
C THR A 216 5.20 8.96 15.05
N ASP A 217 4.11 9.20 15.78
CA ASP A 217 2.91 9.86 15.24
C ASP A 217 3.22 11.23 14.63
N GLU A 218 4.17 11.97 15.22
CA GLU A 218 4.59 13.28 14.73
C GLU A 218 5.33 13.15 13.39
N ASP A 219 6.21 12.14 13.25
CA ASP A 219 6.91 11.85 12.00
C ASP A 219 5.92 11.57 10.87
N PHE A 220 4.91 10.72 11.11
CA PHE A 220 3.88 10.44 10.10
C PHE A 220 3.11 11.71 9.69
N ARG A 221 2.63 12.50 10.67
CA ARG A 221 1.89 13.74 10.36
C ARG A 221 2.73 14.68 9.53
N LYS A 222 4.01 14.83 9.88
CA LYS A 222 4.93 15.71 9.17
C LYS A 222 5.28 15.19 7.78
N CYS A 223 5.50 13.88 7.59
CA CYS A 223 5.69 13.29 6.26
C CYS A 223 4.48 13.56 5.35
N ILE A 224 3.27 13.37 5.87
CA ILE A 224 2.02 13.60 5.12
C ILE A 224 1.84 15.08 4.79
N GLU A 225 2.07 15.98 5.76
CA GLU A 225 2.06 17.43 5.55
C GLU A 225 3.05 17.84 4.45
N MET A 226 4.23 17.21 4.39
CA MET A 226 5.26 17.48 3.39
C MET A 226 4.96 16.84 2.03
N GLY A 227 3.94 15.97 1.88
CA GLY A 227 3.47 15.49 0.59
C GLY A 227 3.42 13.98 0.40
N ILE A 228 3.70 13.17 1.42
CA ILE A 228 3.51 11.72 1.35
C ILE A 228 2.01 11.41 1.25
N SER A 229 1.65 10.52 0.33
CA SER A 229 0.27 10.15 0.01
C SER A 229 -0.03 8.65 0.20
N LYS A 230 0.99 7.82 0.39
CA LYS A 230 0.90 6.39 0.72
C LYS A 230 1.95 6.06 1.77
N VAL A 231 1.59 5.22 2.74
CA VAL A 231 2.51 4.74 3.80
C VAL A 231 2.38 3.23 3.92
N ASN A 232 3.51 2.51 3.89
CA ASN A 232 3.55 1.06 4.08
C ASN A 232 3.75 0.71 5.56
N ILE A 233 2.88 -0.16 6.07
CA ILE A 233 2.87 -0.67 7.45
C ILE A 233 2.74 -2.19 7.44
N PHE A 234 3.67 -2.88 8.07
CA PHE A 234 3.59 -4.33 8.28
C PHE A 234 3.93 -4.73 9.72
N THR A 235 5.11 -4.36 10.21
CA THR A 235 5.62 -4.82 11.51
C THR A 235 4.65 -4.51 12.64
N ASP A 236 4.04 -3.33 12.68
CA ASP A 236 3.11 -2.91 13.74
C ASP A 236 1.89 -3.83 13.82
N ILE A 237 1.25 -4.13 12.68
CA ILE A 237 0.06 -5.01 12.65
C ILE A 237 0.41 -6.47 12.95
N ASN A 238 1.60 -6.90 12.52
CA ASN A 238 2.09 -8.26 12.80
C ASN A 238 2.39 -8.44 14.30
N ILE A 239 3.02 -7.45 14.94
CA ILE A 239 3.25 -7.44 16.40
C ILE A 239 1.92 -7.41 17.16
N ALA A 240 0.94 -6.60 16.74
CA ALA A 240 -0.38 -6.56 17.36
C ALA A 240 -1.05 -7.94 17.34
N ALA A 241 -0.98 -8.65 16.21
CA ALA A 241 -1.52 -10.01 16.05
C ALA A 241 -0.86 -11.00 17.02
N VAL A 242 0.48 -11.00 17.08
CA VAL A 242 1.26 -11.89 17.97
C VAL A 242 0.96 -11.57 19.44
N SER A 243 0.90 -10.30 19.82
CA SER A 243 0.61 -9.87 21.20
C SER A 243 -0.77 -10.34 21.64
N ALA A 244 -1.79 -10.26 20.78
CA ALA A 244 -3.12 -10.79 21.07
C ALA A 244 -3.13 -12.31 21.22
N ALA A 245 -2.40 -13.03 20.35
CA ALA A 245 -2.28 -14.48 20.44
C ALA A 245 -1.61 -14.89 21.77
N LEU A 246 -0.53 -14.24 22.17
CA LEU A 246 0.18 -14.52 23.42
C LEU A 246 -0.69 -14.24 24.65
N ALA A 247 -1.46 -13.15 24.65
CA ALA A 247 -2.37 -12.81 25.75
C ALA A 247 -3.46 -13.88 25.98
N HIS A 248 -3.90 -14.58 24.92
CA HIS A 248 -4.93 -15.62 25.01
C HIS A 248 -4.36 -17.03 25.19
N PHE A 249 -3.06 -17.23 24.93
CA PHE A 249 -2.42 -18.55 25.03
C PHE A 249 -2.37 -19.11 26.45
N THR A 250 -2.47 -18.26 27.47
CA THR A 250 -2.47 -18.65 28.88
C THR A 250 -3.79 -19.30 29.32
N ASP A 251 -4.83 -19.28 28.49
CA ASP A 251 -6.14 -19.85 28.78
C ASP A 251 -6.17 -21.32 28.31
N MET A 252 -5.71 -22.21 29.19
CA MET A 252 -5.64 -23.65 28.93
C MET A 252 -7.02 -24.21 28.56
N GLY A 253 -7.14 -24.76 27.35
CA GLY A 253 -8.36 -25.40 26.85
C GLY A 253 -8.98 -24.74 25.62
N LYS A 254 -8.41 -23.64 25.11
CA LYS A 254 -8.80 -23.00 23.85
C LYS A 254 -7.98 -23.54 22.68
N GLY A 255 -8.64 -23.79 21.55
CA GLY A 255 -8.01 -24.14 20.30
C GLY A 255 -7.63 -22.91 19.46
N ILE A 256 -6.99 -23.12 18.30
CA ILE A 256 -6.60 -22.03 17.39
C ILE A 256 -7.81 -21.17 16.98
N ILE A 257 -8.97 -21.77 16.79
CA ILE A 257 -10.19 -21.06 16.35
C ILE A 257 -10.60 -19.98 17.36
N ASP A 258 -10.40 -20.24 18.66
CA ASP A 258 -10.76 -19.31 19.74
C ASP A 258 -9.81 -18.11 19.81
N LEU A 259 -8.59 -18.22 19.23
CA LEU A 259 -7.61 -17.13 19.15
C LEU A 259 -7.91 -16.16 18.00
N LEU A 260 -8.48 -16.65 16.89
CA LEU A 260 -8.62 -15.87 15.66
C LEU A 260 -9.43 -14.57 15.82
N PRO A 261 -10.56 -14.52 16.59
CA PRO A 261 -11.27 -13.27 16.82
C PRO A 261 -10.41 -12.19 17.46
N SER A 262 -9.69 -12.55 18.54
CA SER A 262 -8.82 -11.60 19.24
C SER A 262 -7.66 -11.10 18.40
N ILE A 263 -7.09 -11.95 17.56
CA ILE A 263 -6.04 -11.58 16.60
C ILE A 263 -6.60 -10.57 15.60
N ARG A 264 -7.76 -10.84 14.99
CA ARG A 264 -8.41 -9.92 14.03
C ARG A 264 -8.78 -8.58 14.67
N ASP A 265 -9.29 -8.60 15.91
CA ASP A 265 -9.64 -7.36 16.62
C ASP A 265 -8.40 -6.52 16.94
N ALA A 266 -7.29 -7.13 17.34
CA ALA A 266 -6.03 -6.42 17.57
C ALA A 266 -5.47 -5.81 16.29
N ILE A 267 -5.51 -6.54 15.17
CA ILE A 267 -5.13 -6.02 13.85
C ILE A 267 -6.03 -4.84 13.47
N LYS A 268 -7.36 -5.00 13.61
CA LYS A 268 -8.33 -3.95 13.32
C LYS A 268 -8.06 -2.68 14.13
N VAL A 269 -7.77 -2.79 15.42
CA VAL A 269 -7.43 -1.65 16.28
C VAL A 269 -6.19 -0.95 15.77
N SER A 270 -5.09 -1.69 15.56
CA SER A 270 -3.82 -1.12 15.07
C SER A 270 -3.98 -0.42 13.72
N VAL A 271 -4.73 -1.03 12.78
CA VAL A 271 -5.01 -0.42 11.47
C VAL A 271 -5.87 0.83 11.60
N THR A 272 -6.89 0.80 12.48
CA THR A 272 -7.77 1.95 12.73
C THR A 272 -6.97 3.16 13.24
N GLU A 273 -6.06 2.94 14.19
CA GLU A 273 -5.17 3.98 14.72
C GLU A 273 -4.31 4.60 13.61
N LYS A 274 -3.73 3.78 12.72
CA LYS A 274 -2.97 4.28 11.57
C LYS A 274 -3.85 5.05 10.59
N MET A 275 -5.07 4.59 10.27
CA MET A 275 -5.99 5.30 9.38
C MET A 275 -6.40 6.67 9.95
N GLN A 276 -6.62 6.75 11.25
CA GLN A 276 -6.88 8.03 11.95
C GLN A 276 -5.66 8.95 11.85
N LEU A 277 -4.47 8.42 12.14
CA LEU A 277 -3.21 9.15 12.08
C LEU A 277 -2.91 9.67 10.67
N PHE A 278 -3.20 8.88 9.63
CA PHE A 278 -2.98 9.25 8.23
C PHE A 278 -4.06 10.20 7.67
N GLY A 279 -5.13 10.46 8.43
CA GLY A 279 -6.20 11.37 8.04
C GLY A 279 -7.11 10.86 6.93
N CYS A 280 -7.12 9.54 6.65
CA CYS A 280 -7.92 8.95 5.59
C CYS A 280 -9.33 8.51 6.02
N CYS A 281 -9.69 8.63 7.29
CA CYS A 281 -11.03 8.34 7.78
C CYS A 281 -12.10 9.20 7.09
N GLY A 282 -13.19 8.56 6.62
CA GLY A 282 -14.27 9.22 5.89
C GLY A 282 -13.93 9.61 4.44
N LYS A 283 -12.77 9.17 3.90
CA LYS A 283 -12.34 9.49 2.54
C LYS A 283 -12.76 8.45 1.49
N ALA A 284 -13.41 7.37 1.87
CA ALA A 284 -13.90 6.34 0.93
C ALA A 284 -14.93 6.86 -0.08
N GLY A 285 -15.75 7.85 0.29
CA GLY A 285 -16.78 8.43 -0.59
C GLY A 285 -16.23 9.25 -1.76
N ILE A 286 -14.95 9.60 -1.76
CA ILE A 286 -14.31 10.42 -2.81
C ILE A 286 -13.99 9.56 -4.05
N ALA A 287 -13.72 8.27 -3.87
CA ALA A 287 -13.47 7.34 -4.98
C ALA A 287 -14.76 6.84 -5.66
N ALA A 288 -15.92 7.02 -5.03
CA ALA A 288 -17.23 6.58 -5.55
C ALA A 288 -17.84 7.52 -6.63
N VAL A 289 -17.17 8.61 -6.99
CA VAL A 289 -17.66 9.61 -7.98
C VAL A 289 -17.67 9.10 -9.42
N GLY A 290 -17.36 7.82 -9.66
CA GLY A 290 -17.43 7.22 -10.99
C GLY A 290 -18.36 6.00 -11.12
N MET A 291 -18.88 5.47 -10.02
CA MET A 291 -19.84 4.36 -10.10
C MET A 291 -21.27 4.90 -10.20
N PRO A 292 -22.05 4.46 -11.22
CA PRO A 292 -23.45 4.82 -11.28
C PRO A 292 -24.14 4.27 -10.03
N ASP A 293 -24.88 5.13 -9.33
CA ASP A 293 -25.73 4.71 -8.22
C ASP A 293 -26.81 3.71 -8.73
N GLU A 294 -27.46 3.00 -7.80
CA GLU A 294 -28.48 2.00 -8.17
C GLU A 294 -29.60 2.61 -9.00
N ALA A 295 -29.92 3.89 -8.81
CA ALA A 295 -30.93 4.62 -9.57
C ALA A 295 -30.44 4.92 -10.99
N MET A 296 -29.17 5.22 -11.19
CA MET A 296 -28.56 5.42 -12.50
C MET A 296 -28.44 4.10 -13.26
N ILE A 297 -28.08 3.00 -12.58
CA ILE A 297 -28.08 1.65 -13.17
C ILE A 297 -29.49 1.27 -13.62
N ARG A 298 -30.52 1.49 -12.81
CA ARG A 298 -31.93 1.24 -13.18
C ARG A 298 -32.34 2.04 -14.40
N ARG A 299 -31.99 3.33 -14.48
CA ARG A 299 -32.28 4.17 -15.65
C ARG A 299 -31.64 3.62 -16.92
N ILE A 300 -30.34 3.26 -16.86
CA ILE A 300 -29.62 2.68 -18.00
C ILE A 300 -30.28 1.37 -18.45
N VAL A 301 -30.61 0.49 -17.49
CA VAL A 301 -31.30 -0.78 -17.80
C VAL A 301 -32.68 -0.55 -18.43
N GLU A 302 -33.47 0.37 -17.88
CA GLU A 302 -34.78 0.73 -18.44
C GLU A 302 -34.67 1.31 -19.85
N GLU A 303 -33.67 2.15 -20.12
CA GLU A 303 -33.42 2.74 -21.43
C GLU A 303 -32.97 1.68 -22.45
N VAL A 304 -32.07 0.77 -22.07
CA VAL A 304 -31.64 -0.36 -22.90
C VAL A 304 -32.82 -1.31 -23.22
N LEU A 305 -33.68 -1.59 -22.24
CA LEU A 305 -34.85 -2.43 -22.43
C LEU A 305 -35.92 -1.75 -23.31
N ARG A 306 -36.06 -0.42 -23.22
CA ARG A 306 -36.96 0.35 -24.08
C ARG A 306 -36.50 0.35 -25.53
N ASN A 307 -35.20 0.50 -25.79
CA ASN A 307 -34.62 0.50 -27.13
C ASN A 307 -34.59 -0.87 -27.79
N ARG A 308 -34.75 -1.98 -27.03
CA ARG A 308 -34.88 -3.35 -27.57
C ARG A 308 -36.32 -3.73 -27.95
N ARG A 309 -37.30 -2.90 -27.60
CA ARG A 309 -38.75 -3.14 -27.91
C ARG A 309 -39.24 -2.30 -29.07
N GLN A 310 -38.39 -1.50 -29.70
CA GLN A 310 -38.55 -0.85 -30.97
C GLN A 310 -37.78 -1.60 -32.09
#